data_0931f18d58c3b388662a5984b6f895e4
#
_entry.id   0931f18d58c3b388662a5984b6f895e4
#
_cell.length_a   1.000
_cell.length_b   1.000
_cell.length_c   1.000
_cell.angle_alpha   90.00
_cell.angle_beta   90.00
_cell.angle_gamma   90.00
#
_symmetry.space_group_name_H-M   'P 1'
#
loop_
_entity.id
_entity.type
_entity.pdbx_description
1 polymer ?
#
loop_
_entity_poly.entity_id
_entity_poly.type
_entity_poly.pdbx_seq_one_letter_code
_entity_poly.pdbx_strand_id
1 'polypeptide(L)'
;MLMQHSRSWGVLNTPGVYSLHRFCCKTFRLLQQKQFTTNRTFATETSFYWSNSVLSPPGPNVFVKALRKLPDLHDEQYALQTCMSYYDSTSGPQENTLVLPLCKQNKRIVYTVLEYSPLLDSCNMTTDDWATIGKDIEKHYEKYDGFVILHGTDTMAYTASALSFMCEHLGKPVILTGSQVPIYEMRNDGRDNLLGALLIAGQFVIPEVCLYFHHKLYRGNRVTKVDSGSFNAFNSPNLAPLANAEVDIKINWDTVWRANTTSRFRVSTPMNRNVGLLRLFPGITAVTVKSFLQAPMEGIVLETYGSGNAPDNRADLLEEFRNATERGVIMVNCTQCLRGSVTTSYATGKALSDTGLVAGCDMTPEAALCKLSYVLARTDLSKEAKIKMLSQNLRGEMIADLQGAKLTLSDSRFIQVIAKSLSISCKEELEAVRDALTPTLACAASKIGDLEALDAIKEMGSNLSVGDYDGRTPLHIASCEGHLKVVQYLLSQGATVYAKDRYGDTPLRNAVRFRHKEVVKLLRKTGAHFSRDELEDAGSELCSLAASADIEGLEMWHLAGGDLDTPGYDGQTPMEVAKAVGNEVVIDFLHQVSQYHAQPLFKDDAENEEYIEFSVCPKES
;
A
#
# COMPACT_ATOMS: atom_id res chain seq x y z
N MET A 1 -8.41 -52.09 -6.73
CA MET A 1 -8.64 -52.97 -5.59
C MET A 1 -8.95 -52.05 -4.41
N LEU A 2 -10.20 -51.68 -4.20
CA LEU A 2 -11.23 -52.29 -3.33
C LEU A 2 -10.74 -52.45 -1.89
N MET A 3 -11.29 -51.65 -0.92
CA MET A 3 -12.47 -51.84 -0.08
C MET A 3 -12.54 -50.68 0.93
N GLN A 4 -13.60 -49.98 0.94
CA GLN A 4 -14.72 -49.86 1.88
C GLN A 4 -14.48 -50.37 3.31
N HIS A 5 -14.65 -49.49 4.30
CA HIS A 5 -15.46 -49.80 5.47
C HIS A 5 -16.12 -48.56 6.07
N SER A 6 -17.43 -48.57 6.00
CA SER A 6 -18.36 -47.71 6.73
C SER A 6 -18.42 -48.10 8.21
N ARG A 7 -18.55 -47.18 9.13
CA ARG A 7 -19.29 -47.33 10.40
C ARG A 7 -19.96 -46.02 10.80
N SER A 8 -21.24 -46.08 10.85
CA SER A 8 -22.19 -45.14 11.45
C SER A 8 -22.14 -45.16 12.99
N TRP A 9 -22.25 -44.01 13.61
CA TRP A 9 -22.84 -43.76 14.95
C TRP A 9 -23.24 -42.30 14.92
N GLY A 10 -24.43 -41.87 15.08
CA GLY A 10 -25.34 -42.01 16.16
C GLY A 10 -25.70 -40.59 16.59
N VAL A 11 -26.90 -40.10 16.29
CA VAL A 11 -27.47 -38.79 16.63
C VAL A 11 -27.54 -38.62 18.14
N LEU A 12 -27.00 -37.53 18.68
CA LEU A 12 -27.47 -36.94 19.94
C LEU A 12 -27.61 -35.42 19.77
N ASN A 13 -28.88 -35.00 19.73
CA ASN A 13 -29.31 -33.63 19.87
C ASN A 13 -29.00 -33.11 21.27
N THR A 14 -28.24 -32.02 21.38
CA THR A 14 -28.35 -31.06 22.48
C THR A 14 -28.27 -29.65 21.92
N PRO A 15 -29.16 -28.72 22.32
CA PRO A 15 -29.19 -27.38 21.81
C PRO A 15 -28.26 -26.46 22.59
N GLY A 16 -27.61 -25.56 21.88
CA GLY A 16 -27.10 -24.34 22.47
C GLY A 16 -25.59 -24.23 22.67
N VAL A 17 -24.87 -23.94 21.63
CA VAL A 17 -23.75 -22.95 21.67
C VAL A 17 -23.72 -22.30 20.29
N TYR A 18 -24.19 -21.09 20.17
CA TYR A 18 -23.93 -20.24 19.03
C TYR A 18 -22.47 -19.82 19.11
N SER A 19 -21.59 -20.56 18.47
CA SER A 19 -20.26 -20.10 18.12
C SER A 19 -20.43 -19.15 16.93
N LEU A 20 -20.49 -17.84 17.21
CA LEU A 20 -20.31 -16.79 16.24
C LEU A 20 -18.88 -16.89 15.70
N HIS A 21 -18.70 -17.60 14.59
CA HIS A 21 -17.51 -17.45 13.78
C HIS A 21 -17.57 -16.05 13.14
N ARG A 22 -16.89 -15.08 13.74
CA ARG A 22 -16.65 -13.75 13.16
C ARG A 22 -15.86 -13.94 11.88
N PHE A 23 -16.53 -13.76 10.76
CA PHE A 23 -15.86 -13.67 9.47
C PHE A 23 -15.24 -12.28 9.36
N CYS A 24 -13.91 -12.20 9.38
CA CYS A 24 -13.18 -10.97 9.11
C CYS A 24 -13.36 -10.59 7.64
N CYS A 25 -14.19 -9.58 7.35
CA CYS A 25 -14.37 -9.04 6.00
C CYS A 25 -13.35 -7.91 5.77
N LYS A 26 -12.49 -8.05 4.77
CA LYS A 26 -11.59 -6.97 4.34
C LYS A 26 -12.16 -6.25 3.14
N THR A 27 -12.10 -4.92 3.17
CA THR A 27 -12.78 -4.03 2.24
C THR A 27 -11.81 -3.34 1.28
N PHE A 28 -12.14 -3.32 -0.01
CA PHE A 28 -11.29 -2.76 -1.07
C PHE A 28 -12.06 -1.82 -1.98
N ARG A 29 -11.35 -0.83 -2.51
CA ARG A 29 -11.84 0.02 -3.59
C ARG A 29 -11.14 -0.30 -4.90
N LEU A 30 -11.93 -0.55 -5.92
CA LEU A 30 -11.48 -0.76 -7.28
C LEU A 30 -11.61 0.56 -8.05
N LEU A 31 -10.48 1.09 -8.55
CA LEU A 31 -10.45 2.27 -9.40
C LEU A 31 -10.23 1.80 -10.84
N GLN A 32 -11.20 2.08 -11.72
CA GLN A 32 -11.17 1.60 -13.11
C GLN A 32 -10.78 2.71 -14.08
N GLN A 33 -9.77 2.43 -14.90
CA GLN A 33 -9.46 3.17 -16.12
C GLN A 33 -9.63 2.29 -17.36
N LYS A 34 -9.72 2.92 -18.53
CA LYS A 34 -10.12 2.29 -19.80
C LYS A 34 -9.14 1.23 -20.28
N GLN A 35 -9.49 -0.05 -20.25
CA GLN A 35 -9.07 -1.09 -21.22
C GLN A 35 -9.87 -2.38 -21.18
N PHE A 36 -11.09 -2.39 -20.68
CA PHE A 36 -11.95 -3.54 -20.91
C PHE A 36 -12.91 -3.24 -22.05
N THR A 37 -12.34 -3.06 -23.24
CA THR A 37 -13.11 -2.85 -24.44
C THR A 37 -13.65 -4.14 -24.98
N THR A 38 -14.90 -4.08 -25.27
CA THR A 38 -15.83 -5.08 -25.75
C THR A 38 -15.36 -5.89 -26.95
N ASN A 39 -15.69 -7.18 -26.99
CA ASN A 39 -16.57 -7.74 -28.00
C ASN A 39 -17.04 -9.16 -27.71
N ARG A 40 -18.37 -9.30 -27.96
CA ARG A 40 -19.14 -10.54 -28.23
C ARG A 40 -18.99 -11.73 -27.29
N THR A 41 -19.93 -11.93 -26.43
CA THR A 41 -20.88 -13.04 -26.24
C THR A 41 -21.47 -13.02 -24.85
N PHE A 42 -22.31 -12.05 -24.56
CA PHE A 42 -23.52 -12.28 -23.78
C PHE A 42 -24.64 -11.69 -24.61
N ALA A 43 -25.03 -12.46 -25.64
CA ALA A 43 -26.21 -12.18 -26.42
C ALA A 43 -27.43 -12.59 -25.61
N THR A 44 -28.02 -11.63 -24.94
CA THR A 44 -29.45 -11.35 -24.89
C THR A 44 -29.60 -9.95 -24.35
N GLU A 45 -30.00 -9.04 -25.26
CA GLU A 45 -30.54 -7.72 -25.02
C GLU A 45 -29.62 -6.54 -24.69
N THR A 46 -28.40 -6.45 -25.23
CA THR A 46 -27.83 -5.13 -25.57
C THR A 46 -26.90 -5.28 -26.76
N SER A 47 -27.36 -4.82 -27.91
CA SER A 47 -26.62 -4.73 -29.16
C SER A 47 -25.45 -3.75 -29.01
N PHE A 48 -24.23 -4.28 -28.88
CA PHE A 48 -23.02 -3.50 -29.06
C PHE A 48 -22.70 -3.47 -30.56
N TYR A 49 -22.75 -2.27 -31.14
CA TYR A 49 -22.45 -2.05 -32.55
C TYR A 49 -20.94 -1.98 -32.77
N TRP A 50 -20.44 -2.83 -33.66
CA TRP A 50 -19.24 -2.54 -34.41
C TRP A 50 -19.53 -1.39 -35.39
N SER A 51 -19.24 -0.16 -35.02
CA SER A 51 -19.11 0.88 -36.00
C SER A 51 -17.62 1.04 -36.29
N ASN A 52 -17.23 0.66 -37.50
CA ASN A 52 -15.93 0.94 -38.07
C ASN A 52 -14.69 0.37 -37.41
N SER A 53 -14.68 -0.90 -36.90
CA SER A 53 -13.48 -1.58 -36.38
C SER A 53 -12.77 -0.86 -35.22
N VAL A 54 -13.43 0.07 -34.52
CA VAL A 54 -12.88 0.82 -33.39
C VAL A 54 -13.51 0.30 -32.09
N LEU A 55 -12.65 -0.08 -31.15
CA LEU A 55 -13.07 -0.47 -29.81
C LEU A 55 -13.43 0.79 -29.01
N SER A 56 -14.67 0.90 -28.53
CA SER A 56 -15.12 2.01 -27.68
C SER A 56 -15.46 1.54 -26.28
N PRO A 57 -15.27 2.40 -25.23
CA PRO A 57 -15.59 2.02 -23.86
C PRO A 57 -17.10 1.77 -23.70
N PRO A 58 -17.46 0.84 -22.79
CA PRO A 58 -18.84 0.64 -22.42
C PRO A 58 -19.41 1.88 -21.70
N GLY A 59 -20.73 1.99 -21.64
CA GLY A 59 -21.40 3.02 -20.83
C GLY A 59 -21.18 2.83 -19.32
N PRO A 60 -21.59 3.78 -18.51
CA PRO A 60 -21.41 3.73 -17.05
C PRO A 60 -22.13 2.51 -16.42
N ASN A 61 -21.52 1.93 -15.37
CA ASN A 61 -21.98 0.76 -14.62
C ASN A 61 -22.13 -0.56 -15.41
N VAL A 62 -21.65 -0.62 -16.66
CA VAL A 62 -21.67 -1.87 -17.44
C VAL A 62 -20.67 -2.88 -16.88
N PHE A 63 -19.53 -2.41 -16.43
CA PHE A 63 -18.48 -3.25 -15.86
C PHE A 63 -18.91 -3.94 -14.57
N VAL A 64 -19.51 -3.23 -13.63
CA VAL A 64 -20.05 -3.79 -12.39
C VAL A 64 -21.08 -4.88 -12.66
N LYS A 65 -22.00 -4.62 -13.60
CA LYS A 65 -23.02 -5.61 -14.00
C LYS A 65 -22.40 -6.88 -14.61
N ALA A 66 -21.29 -6.72 -15.32
CA ALA A 66 -20.57 -7.87 -15.87
C ALA A 66 -19.84 -8.67 -14.78
N LEU A 67 -19.18 -7.99 -13.83
CA LEU A 67 -18.51 -8.65 -12.71
C LEU A 67 -19.49 -9.44 -11.83
N ARG A 68 -20.71 -8.95 -11.60
CA ARG A 68 -21.76 -9.66 -10.86
C ARG A 68 -22.14 -11.00 -11.46
N LYS A 69 -22.00 -11.17 -12.77
CA LYS A 69 -22.30 -12.43 -13.45
C LYS A 69 -21.18 -13.45 -13.39
N LEU A 70 -20.02 -13.08 -12.86
CA LEU A 70 -18.85 -13.95 -12.74
C LEU A 70 -18.78 -14.53 -11.32
N PRO A 71 -19.05 -15.85 -11.15
CA PRO A 71 -19.13 -16.44 -9.81
C PRO A 71 -17.81 -16.41 -9.05
N ASP A 72 -16.68 -16.32 -9.76
CA ASP A 72 -15.35 -16.16 -9.14
C ASP A 72 -15.10 -14.76 -8.58
N LEU A 73 -15.86 -13.76 -9.05
CA LEU A 73 -15.74 -12.37 -8.66
C LEU A 73 -16.93 -11.86 -7.83
N HIS A 74 -18.03 -12.62 -7.73
CA HIS A 74 -19.17 -12.25 -6.90
C HIS A 74 -19.93 -13.46 -6.38
N ASP A 75 -20.07 -13.54 -5.04
CA ASP A 75 -20.93 -14.51 -4.35
C ASP A 75 -22.30 -13.87 -4.09
N GLU A 76 -23.20 -14.01 -5.06
CA GLU A 76 -24.55 -13.43 -5.01
C GLU A 76 -25.38 -13.99 -3.86
N GLN A 77 -25.24 -15.27 -3.53
CA GLN A 77 -26.00 -15.89 -2.45
C GLN A 77 -25.63 -15.28 -1.09
N TYR A 78 -24.36 -15.12 -0.84
CA TYR A 78 -23.89 -14.47 0.38
C TYR A 78 -24.31 -12.99 0.43
N ALA A 79 -24.18 -12.27 -0.69
CA ALA A 79 -24.57 -10.87 -0.78
C ALA A 79 -26.04 -10.63 -0.44
N LEU A 80 -26.93 -11.49 -0.91
CA LEU A 80 -28.37 -11.42 -0.64
C LEU A 80 -28.72 -11.77 0.82
N GLN A 81 -28.00 -12.73 1.43
CA GLN A 81 -28.26 -13.18 2.79
C GLN A 81 -27.79 -12.22 3.86
N THR A 82 -26.71 -11.49 3.60
CA THR A 82 -26.10 -10.61 4.61
C THR A 82 -26.61 -9.18 4.59
N CYS A 83 -27.62 -8.84 3.74
CA CYS A 83 -28.15 -7.48 3.59
C CYS A 83 -26.97 -6.48 3.60
N MET A 84 -26.18 -6.47 2.53
CA MET A 84 -24.97 -5.66 2.47
C MET A 84 -25.26 -4.14 2.50
N SER A 85 -25.80 -3.66 3.62
CA SER A 85 -25.86 -2.24 4.00
C SER A 85 -24.46 -1.69 4.34
N TYR A 86 -23.42 -2.34 3.84
CA TYR A 86 -22.06 -2.16 4.32
C TYR A 86 -21.43 -0.80 4.00
N TYR A 87 -22.03 0.05 3.14
CA TYR A 87 -21.21 1.14 2.61
C TYR A 87 -21.77 2.53 2.60
N ASP A 88 -22.97 2.74 3.05
CA ASP A 88 -23.43 4.08 3.37
C ASP A 88 -24.64 4.00 4.32
N SER A 89 -24.50 4.53 5.51
CA SER A 89 -25.61 4.64 6.48
C SER A 89 -26.74 5.54 5.98
N THR A 90 -26.52 6.28 4.88
CA THR A 90 -27.48 7.24 4.32
C THR A 90 -28.13 6.84 3.01
N SER A 91 -27.59 5.91 2.23
CA SER A 91 -28.03 5.62 0.85
C SER A 91 -28.40 4.17 0.53
N GLY A 92 -28.32 3.23 1.49
CA GLY A 92 -28.65 1.81 1.26
C GLY A 92 -27.54 1.04 0.52
N PRO A 93 -27.79 -0.23 0.11
CA PRO A 93 -26.79 -1.07 -0.54
C PRO A 93 -26.34 -0.44 -1.85
N GLN A 94 -25.06 -0.08 -1.95
CA GLN A 94 -24.52 0.50 -3.17
C GLN A 94 -24.52 -0.56 -4.29
N GLU A 95 -25.10 -0.24 -5.44
CA GLU A 95 -25.14 -1.12 -6.61
C GLU A 95 -23.75 -1.56 -7.11
N ASN A 96 -22.69 -0.84 -6.73
CA ASN A 96 -21.30 -1.05 -7.15
C ASN A 96 -20.46 -1.85 -6.13
N THR A 97 -21.05 -2.40 -5.08
CA THR A 97 -20.36 -3.25 -4.08
C THR A 97 -20.55 -4.73 -4.40
N LEU A 98 -19.46 -5.47 -4.37
CA LEU A 98 -19.36 -6.88 -4.72
C LEU A 98 -18.58 -7.63 -3.65
N VAL A 99 -18.78 -8.95 -3.54
CA VAL A 99 -18.09 -9.79 -2.56
C VAL A 99 -17.52 -11.03 -3.24
N LEU A 100 -16.25 -11.32 -2.98
CA LEU A 100 -15.63 -12.56 -3.47
C LEU A 100 -16.18 -13.80 -2.72
N PRO A 101 -16.14 -14.98 -3.33
CA PRO A 101 -16.32 -16.24 -2.64
C PRO A 101 -15.38 -16.38 -1.45
N LEU A 102 -15.70 -17.28 -0.51
CA LEU A 102 -14.89 -17.51 0.68
C LEU A 102 -13.48 -17.98 0.30
N CYS A 103 -12.46 -17.26 0.77
CA CYS A 103 -11.06 -17.62 0.56
C CYS A 103 -10.64 -18.82 1.42
N LYS A 104 -9.52 -19.49 1.07
CA LYS A 104 -8.94 -20.62 1.82
C LYS A 104 -8.69 -20.29 3.31
N GLN A 105 -8.38 -19.03 3.64
CA GLN A 105 -8.14 -18.58 5.04
C GLN A 105 -9.44 -18.23 5.79
N ASN A 106 -10.59 -18.67 5.31
CA ASN A 106 -11.89 -18.34 5.92
C ASN A 106 -12.18 -16.83 5.99
N LYS A 107 -11.63 -16.05 5.05
CA LYS A 107 -11.84 -14.60 4.92
C LYS A 107 -12.66 -14.31 3.69
N ARG A 108 -13.54 -13.30 3.78
CA ARG A 108 -14.25 -12.75 2.62
C ARG A 108 -13.68 -11.39 2.27
N ILE A 109 -13.59 -11.12 0.98
CA ILE A 109 -13.14 -9.84 0.45
C ILE A 109 -14.35 -9.17 -0.16
N VAL A 110 -14.68 -8.00 0.38
CA VAL A 110 -15.72 -7.12 -0.14
C VAL A 110 -15.05 -5.96 -0.84
N TYR A 111 -15.46 -5.65 -2.06
CA TYR A 111 -14.85 -4.58 -2.84
C TYR A 111 -15.91 -3.70 -3.51
N THR A 112 -15.61 -2.40 -3.57
CA THR A 112 -16.47 -1.41 -4.20
C THR A 112 -15.79 -0.89 -5.47
N VAL A 113 -16.53 -0.87 -6.57
CA VAL A 113 -16.05 -0.39 -7.87
C VAL A 113 -16.38 1.08 -8.04
N LEU A 114 -15.36 1.90 -8.33
CA LEU A 114 -15.52 3.26 -8.78
C LEU A 114 -15.11 3.35 -10.26
N GLU A 115 -16.05 3.72 -11.12
CA GLU A 115 -15.77 3.95 -12.54
C GLU A 115 -15.52 5.45 -12.79
N TYR A 116 -14.40 5.75 -13.46
CA TYR A 116 -14.14 7.13 -13.91
C TYR A 116 -15.00 7.48 -15.14
N SER A 117 -15.45 8.73 -15.22
CA SER A 117 -16.22 9.21 -16.37
C SER A 117 -15.61 10.53 -16.91
N PRO A 118 -15.18 10.56 -18.17
CA PRO A 118 -15.12 9.45 -19.11
C PRO A 118 -14.03 8.43 -18.73
N LEU A 119 -14.17 7.18 -19.17
CA LEU A 119 -13.10 6.18 -19.07
C LEU A 119 -11.94 6.61 -19.96
N LEU A 120 -10.72 6.64 -19.41
CA LEU A 120 -9.52 7.03 -20.13
C LEU A 120 -8.84 5.84 -20.80
N ASP A 121 -8.32 6.05 -21.99
CA ASP A 121 -7.35 5.14 -22.60
C ASP A 121 -5.97 5.43 -21.99
N SER A 122 -5.20 4.37 -21.66
CA SER A 122 -3.90 4.56 -21.03
C SER A 122 -2.90 5.35 -21.89
N CYS A 123 -3.05 5.33 -23.21
CA CYS A 123 -2.21 6.15 -24.10
C CYS A 123 -2.49 7.66 -23.98
N ASN A 124 -3.64 8.03 -23.41
CA ASN A 124 -4.03 9.43 -23.19
C ASN A 124 -3.81 9.91 -21.74
N MET A 125 -3.17 9.08 -20.91
CA MET A 125 -2.88 9.41 -19.51
C MET A 125 -1.95 10.62 -19.39
N THR A 126 -2.26 11.47 -18.42
CA THR A 126 -1.49 12.67 -18.06
C THR A 126 -1.15 12.70 -16.58
N THR A 127 -0.32 13.67 -16.17
CA THR A 127 -0.01 13.90 -14.75
C THR A 127 -1.24 14.28 -13.93
N ASP A 128 -2.26 14.91 -14.54
CA ASP A 128 -3.50 15.28 -13.84
C ASP A 128 -4.37 14.06 -13.55
N ASP A 129 -4.31 13.04 -14.42
CA ASP A 129 -5.00 11.77 -14.18
C ASP A 129 -4.35 11.00 -13.02
N TRP A 130 -3.01 10.99 -12.94
CA TRP A 130 -2.30 10.43 -11.79
C TRP A 130 -2.66 11.15 -10.49
N ALA A 131 -2.73 12.49 -10.53
CA ALA A 131 -3.14 13.29 -9.39
C ALA A 131 -4.59 12.98 -8.95
N THR A 132 -5.49 12.77 -9.91
CA THR A 132 -6.89 12.39 -9.64
C THR A 132 -6.98 11.02 -8.96
N ILE A 133 -6.24 10.01 -9.48
CA ILE A 133 -6.18 8.69 -8.84
C ILE A 133 -5.61 8.79 -7.43
N GLY A 134 -4.51 9.53 -7.26
CA GLY A 134 -3.90 9.74 -5.95
C GLY A 134 -4.86 10.36 -4.94
N LYS A 135 -5.56 11.43 -5.31
CA LYS A 135 -6.57 12.09 -4.45
C LYS A 135 -7.73 11.16 -4.09
N ASP A 136 -8.17 10.30 -5.02
CA ASP A 136 -9.21 9.33 -4.73
C ASP A 136 -8.74 8.26 -3.74
N ILE A 137 -7.49 7.82 -3.83
CA ILE A 137 -6.87 6.94 -2.83
C ILE A 137 -6.86 7.64 -1.46
N GLU A 138 -6.36 8.88 -1.38
CA GLU A 138 -6.27 9.66 -0.15
C GLU A 138 -7.64 9.86 0.50
N LYS A 139 -8.62 10.32 -0.28
CA LYS A 139 -10.01 10.53 0.17
C LYS A 139 -10.65 9.28 0.79
N HIS A 140 -10.25 8.09 0.33
CA HIS A 140 -10.86 6.84 0.75
C HIS A 140 -9.91 5.95 1.58
N TYR A 141 -8.73 6.49 1.93
CA TYR A 141 -7.67 5.72 2.57
C TYR A 141 -8.08 5.07 3.89
N GLU A 142 -8.81 5.77 4.73
CA GLU A 142 -9.26 5.26 6.04
C GLU A 142 -10.41 4.25 5.93
N LYS A 143 -11.17 4.27 4.81
CA LYS A 143 -12.37 3.43 4.63
C LYS A 143 -12.07 2.04 4.07
N TYR A 144 -10.90 1.81 3.46
CA TYR A 144 -10.56 0.57 2.76
C TYR A 144 -9.20 0.04 3.19
N ASP A 145 -9.05 -1.28 3.24
CA ASP A 145 -7.80 -1.96 3.62
C ASP A 145 -6.76 -1.97 2.48
N GLY A 146 -7.17 -1.67 1.24
CA GLY A 146 -6.28 -1.58 0.07
C GLY A 146 -7.02 -1.09 -1.17
N PHE A 147 -6.27 -0.91 -2.26
CA PHE A 147 -6.76 -0.33 -3.49
C PHE A 147 -6.29 -1.17 -4.68
N VAL A 148 -7.17 -1.40 -5.63
CA VAL A 148 -6.85 -2.03 -6.91
C VAL A 148 -7.26 -1.08 -8.03
N ILE A 149 -6.32 -0.77 -8.94
CA ILE A 149 -6.51 0.15 -10.05
C ILE A 149 -6.51 -0.66 -11.34
N LEU A 150 -7.63 -0.65 -12.06
CA LEU A 150 -7.71 -1.24 -13.39
C LEU A 150 -7.23 -0.21 -14.42
N HIS A 151 -6.17 -0.55 -15.13
CA HIS A 151 -5.43 0.36 -15.99
C HIS A 151 -5.10 -0.29 -17.34
N GLY A 152 -5.06 0.48 -18.39
CA GLY A 152 -4.54 0.02 -19.68
C GLY A 152 -3.04 -0.27 -19.61
N THR A 153 -2.58 -1.29 -20.38
CA THR A 153 -1.23 -1.81 -20.24
C THR A 153 -0.12 -0.88 -20.74
N ASP A 154 -0.41 0.05 -21.68
CA ASP A 154 0.62 0.82 -22.39
C ASP A 154 1.42 1.76 -21.48
N THR A 155 0.76 2.45 -20.55
CA THR A 155 1.40 3.39 -19.64
C THR A 155 1.29 2.96 -18.17
N MET A 156 0.92 1.69 -17.89
CA MET A 156 0.73 1.19 -16.53
C MET A 156 2.00 1.30 -15.69
N ALA A 157 3.18 1.06 -16.28
CA ALA A 157 4.47 1.18 -15.58
C ALA A 157 4.79 2.63 -15.18
N TYR A 158 4.42 3.60 -16.02
CA TYR A 158 4.54 5.03 -15.68
C TYR A 158 3.59 5.42 -14.56
N THR A 159 2.32 5.03 -14.64
CA THR A 159 1.33 5.32 -13.60
C THR A 159 1.71 4.69 -12.26
N ALA A 160 2.19 3.43 -12.27
CA ALA A 160 2.67 2.75 -11.07
C ALA A 160 3.88 3.46 -10.46
N SER A 161 4.83 3.90 -11.28
CA SER A 161 5.99 4.66 -10.83
C SER A 161 5.58 6.03 -10.27
N ALA A 162 4.71 6.77 -10.96
CA ALA A 162 4.24 8.08 -10.51
C ALA A 162 3.51 7.99 -9.16
N LEU A 163 2.54 7.09 -9.03
CA LEU A 163 1.80 6.88 -7.79
C LEU A 163 2.72 6.42 -6.65
N SER A 164 3.78 5.64 -6.96
CA SER A 164 4.77 5.23 -5.97
C SER A 164 5.48 6.42 -5.30
N PHE A 165 5.77 7.49 -6.06
CA PHE A 165 6.38 8.69 -5.51
C PHE A 165 5.34 9.64 -4.89
N MET A 166 4.15 9.75 -5.49
CA MET A 166 3.07 10.61 -5.01
C MET A 166 2.49 10.14 -3.68
N CYS A 167 2.37 8.83 -3.46
CA CYS A 167 1.85 8.22 -2.23
C CYS A 167 2.92 8.20 -1.14
N GLU A 168 3.01 9.28 -0.37
CA GLU A 168 3.97 9.41 0.74
C GLU A 168 3.44 8.68 1.99
N HIS A 169 4.32 7.97 2.69
CA HIS A 169 4.00 7.21 3.91
C HIS A 169 2.89 6.17 3.71
N LEU A 170 2.91 5.49 2.57
CA LEU A 170 1.92 4.46 2.23
C LEU A 170 2.03 3.26 3.18
N GLY A 171 0.92 2.88 3.82
CA GLY A 171 0.84 1.75 4.74
C GLY A 171 -0.10 0.63 4.27
N LYS A 172 -0.77 0.81 3.13
CA LYS A 172 -1.73 -0.14 2.56
C LYS A 172 -1.35 -0.49 1.12
N PRO A 173 -1.73 -1.68 0.61
CA PRO A 173 -1.45 -2.05 -0.77
C PRO A 173 -2.23 -1.18 -1.77
N VAL A 174 -1.53 -0.71 -2.81
CA VAL A 174 -2.11 -0.07 -4.00
C VAL A 174 -1.64 -0.88 -5.19
N ILE A 175 -2.51 -1.66 -5.82
CA ILE A 175 -2.14 -2.62 -6.86
C ILE A 175 -2.74 -2.19 -8.20
N LEU A 176 -1.88 -1.89 -9.17
CA LEU A 176 -2.29 -1.70 -10.56
C LEU A 176 -2.38 -3.06 -11.25
N THR A 177 -3.42 -3.24 -12.05
CA THR A 177 -3.57 -4.41 -12.90
C THR A 177 -4.40 -4.07 -14.14
N GLY A 178 -4.51 -4.99 -15.06
CA GLY A 178 -5.25 -4.82 -16.30
C GLY A 178 -5.25 -6.10 -17.11
N SER A 179 -5.45 -6.00 -18.42
CA SER A 179 -5.42 -7.14 -19.31
C SER A 179 -4.88 -6.80 -20.69
N GLN A 180 -4.26 -7.77 -21.34
CA GLN A 180 -3.92 -7.70 -22.76
C GLN A 180 -5.14 -7.97 -23.64
N VAL A 181 -6.04 -8.83 -23.17
CA VAL A 181 -7.29 -9.18 -23.85
C VAL A 181 -8.47 -8.83 -22.96
N PRO A 182 -9.52 -8.18 -23.50
CA PRO A 182 -10.69 -7.79 -22.72
C PRO A 182 -11.31 -8.92 -21.90
N ILE A 183 -11.78 -8.62 -20.70
CA ILE A 183 -12.35 -9.61 -19.74
C ILE A 183 -13.57 -10.37 -20.31
N TYR A 184 -14.22 -9.81 -21.31
CA TYR A 184 -15.40 -10.41 -21.97
C TYR A 184 -15.04 -11.42 -23.05
N GLU A 185 -13.80 -11.45 -23.51
CA GLU A 185 -13.35 -12.44 -24.46
C GLU A 185 -13.26 -13.83 -23.78
N MET A 186 -13.53 -14.90 -24.57
CA MET A 186 -13.51 -16.27 -24.04
C MET A 186 -12.12 -16.62 -23.48
N ARG A 187 -11.06 -16.26 -24.20
CA ARG A 187 -9.67 -16.38 -23.75
C ARG A 187 -9.15 -15.01 -23.39
N ASN A 188 -9.06 -14.73 -22.10
CA ASN A 188 -8.56 -13.45 -21.57
C ASN A 188 -7.72 -13.69 -20.33
N ASP A 189 -6.89 -12.71 -20.00
CA ASP A 189 -6.07 -12.67 -18.80
C ASP A 189 -6.67 -11.73 -17.72
N GLY A 190 -7.74 -11.01 -18.05
CA GLY A 190 -8.31 -9.99 -17.18
C GLY A 190 -8.96 -10.53 -15.92
N ARG A 191 -9.59 -11.73 -15.99
CA ARG A 191 -10.23 -12.35 -14.82
C ARG A 191 -9.19 -12.78 -13.78
N ASP A 192 -8.15 -13.48 -14.21
CA ASP A 192 -7.09 -13.97 -13.34
C ASP A 192 -6.29 -12.80 -12.74
N ASN A 193 -6.00 -11.78 -13.56
CA ASN A 193 -5.28 -10.59 -13.11
C ASN A 193 -6.11 -9.81 -12.07
N LEU A 194 -7.41 -9.62 -12.28
CA LEU A 194 -8.29 -8.93 -11.33
C LEU A 194 -8.44 -9.74 -10.04
N LEU A 195 -8.75 -11.03 -10.15
CA LEU A 195 -8.92 -11.90 -8.97
C LEU A 195 -7.65 -11.97 -8.14
N GLY A 196 -6.48 -12.17 -8.78
CA GLY A 196 -5.21 -12.21 -8.08
C GLY A 196 -4.87 -10.89 -7.36
N ALA A 197 -5.11 -9.76 -8.02
CA ALA A 197 -4.91 -8.45 -7.42
C ALA A 197 -5.82 -8.21 -6.20
N LEU A 198 -7.11 -8.57 -6.29
CA LEU A 198 -8.07 -8.48 -5.18
C LEU A 198 -7.67 -9.40 -4.01
N LEU A 199 -7.28 -10.65 -4.30
CA LEU A 199 -6.84 -11.60 -3.29
C LEU A 199 -5.58 -11.12 -2.55
N ILE A 200 -4.59 -10.60 -3.28
CA ILE A 200 -3.36 -10.10 -2.66
C ILE A 200 -3.66 -8.85 -1.83
N ALA A 201 -4.34 -7.87 -2.41
CA ALA A 201 -4.70 -6.65 -1.71
C ALA A 201 -5.55 -6.94 -0.47
N GLY A 202 -6.43 -7.97 -0.51
CA GLY A 202 -7.31 -8.37 0.57
C GLY A 202 -6.70 -9.15 1.72
N GLN A 203 -5.63 -9.84 1.45
CA GLN A 203 -5.08 -10.77 2.44
C GLN A 203 -3.78 -10.28 3.06
N PHE A 204 -3.02 -9.44 2.33
CA PHE A 204 -1.66 -9.07 2.72
C PHE A 204 -1.50 -7.56 2.81
N VAL A 205 -0.89 -7.08 3.89
CA VAL A 205 -0.55 -5.67 4.07
C VAL A 205 0.83 -5.44 3.43
N ILE A 206 0.84 -5.12 2.13
CA ILE A 206 2.04 -4.75 1.39
C ILE A 206 2.00 -3.23 1.21
N PRO A 207 2.79 -2.44 1.95
CA PRO A 207 2.72 -0.99 1.98
C PRO A 207 3.44 -0.35 0.79
N GLU A 208 3.13 -0.82 -0.41
CA GLU A 208 3.75 -0.38 -1.65
C GLU A 208 2.71 -0.17 -2.77
N VAL A 209 3.05 0.71 -3.70
CA VAL A 209 2.39 0.72 -5.01
C VAL A 209 2.99 -0.41 -5.84
N CYS A 210 2.15 -1.35 -6.24
CA CYS A 210 2.54 -2.58 -6.94
C CYS A 210 1.87 -2.66 -8.31
N LEU A 211 2.41 -3.51 -9.18
CA LEU A 211 1.80 -3.94 -10.42
C LEU A 211 1.65 -5.46 -10.39
N TYR A 212 0.41 -5.94 -10.50
CA TYR A 212 0.11 -7.37 -10.59
C TYR A 212 -0.26 -7.75 -12.01
N PHE A 213 0.46 -8.69 -12.59
CA PHE A 213 0.20 -9.20 -13.94
C PHE A 213 0.75 -10.60 -14.11
N HIS A 214 -0.02 -11.47 -14.76
CA HIS A 214 0.39 -12.83 -15.10
C HIS A 214 1.02 -13.57 -13.90
N HIS A 215 0.25 -13.70 -12.81
CA HIS A 215 0.56 -14.40 -11.56
C HIS A 215 1.76 -13.83 -10.76
N LYS A 216 2.22 -12.63 -11.07
CA LYS A 216 3.36 -12.00 -10.38
C LYS A 216 2.98 -10.62 -9.88
N LEU A 217 3.38 -10.33 -8.65
CA LEU A 217 3.31 -8.99 -8.08
C LEU A 217 4.69 -8.35 -8.13
N TYR A 218 4.79 -7.24 -8.82
CA TYR A 218 6.02 -6.46 -8.93
C TYR A 218 5.91 -5.17 -8.12
N ARG A 219 7.04 -4.64 -7.64
CA ARG A 219 7.10 -3.26 -7.17
C ARG A 219 6.85 -2.31 -8.33
N GLY A 220 5.89 -1.38 -8.18
CA GLY A 220 5.40 -0.55 -9.27
C GLY A 220 6.46 0.32 -9.95
N ASN A 221 7.45 0.80 -9.19
CA ASN A 221 8.55 1.63 -9.70
C ASN A 221 9.80 0.82 -10.13
N ARG A 222 9.66 -0.51 -10.31
CA ARG A 222 10.74 -1.41 -10.79
C ARG A 222 10.34 -2.18 -12.05
N VAL A 223 9.13 -1.93 -12.55
CA VAL A 223 8.53 -2.69 -13.63
C VAL A 223 8.56 -1.89 -14.93
N THR A 224 8.68 -2.60 -16.04
CA THR A 224 8.54 -2.07 -17.41
C THR A 224 7.72 -3.03 -18.27
N LYS A 225 7.01 -2.49 -19.28
CA LYS A 225 6.29 -3.29 -20.27
C LYS A 225 7.30 -3.83 -21.29
N VAL A 226 7.40 -5.16 -21.38
CA VAL A 226 8.40 -5.83 -22.23
C VAL A 226 7.80 -6.51 -23.45
N ASP A 227 6.47 -6.73 -23.47
CA ASP A 227 5.80 -7.45 -24.56
C ASP A 227 4.40 -6.88 -24.79
N SER A 228 4.03 -6.68 -26.03
CA SER A 228 2.70 -6.20 -26.44
C SER A 228 1.76 -7.32 -26.91
N GLY A 229 2.27 -8.53 -27.15
CA GLY A 229 1.53 -9.66 -27.72
C GLY A 229 1.37 -10.86 -26.79
N SER A 230 2.00 -10.83 -25.61
CA SER A 230 1.95 -11.92 -24.62
C SER A 230 1.16 -11.52 -23.39
N PHE A 231 0.54 -12.50 -22.70
CA PHE A 231 -0.03 -12.28 -21.37
C PHE A 231 1.05 -11.95 -20.34
N ASN A 232 2.29 -12.43 -20.51
CA ASN A 232 3.43 -12.04 -19.70
C ASN A 232 4.04 -10.70 -20.20
N ALA A 233 3.25 -9.64 -20.14
CA ALA A 233 3.56 -8.34 -20.74
C ALA A 233 4.53 -7.47 -19.93
N PHE A 234 4.72 -7.75 -18.64
CA PHE A 234 5.53 -6.94 -17.72
C PHE A 234 6.66 -7.74 -17.09
N ASN A 235 7.76 -7.04 -16.81
CA ASN A 235 8.89 -7.61 -16.08
C ASN A 235 9.52 -6.57 -15.14
N SER A 236 10.11 -7.05 -14.06
CA SER A 236 10.99 -6.28 -13.18
C SER A 236 12.42 -6.81 -13.35
N PRO A 237 13.23 -6.19 -14.23
CA PRO A 237 14.49 -6.80 -14.67
C PRO A 237 15.54 -6.92 -13.57
N ASN A 238 15.59 -5.95 -12.64
CA ASN A 238 16.62 -5.83 -11.60
C ASN A 238 16.12 -6.19 -10.19
N LEU A 239 14.84 -6.57 -10.03
CA LEU A 239 14.29 -6.97 -8.75
C LEU A 239 13.35 -8.17 -8.93
N ALA A 240 13.48 -9.17 -8.07
CA ALA A 240 12.54 -10.30 -8.04
C ALA A 240 11.11 -9.85 -7.73
N PRO A 241 10.08 -10.57 -8.20
CA PRO A 241 8.70 -10.28 -7.83
C PRO A 241 8.49 -10.26 -6.31
N LEU A 242 7.64 -9.34 -5.83
CA LEU A 242 7.24 -9.29 -4.42
C LEU A 242 6.36 -10.47 -4.03
N ALA A 243 5.63 -11.03 -4.99
CA ALA A 243 4.83 -12.23 -4.78
C ALA A 243 4.68 -13.02 -6.07
N ASN A 244 4.48 -14.34 -5.90
CA ASN A 244 4.05 -15.26 -6.94
C ASN A 244 2.72 -15.88 -6.50
N ALA A 245 1.70 -15.78 -7.37
CA ALA A 245 0.38 -16.33 -7.17
C ALA A 245 0.21 -17.55 -8.08
N GLU A 246 0.67 -18.70 -7.59
CA GLU A 246 0.55 -20.00 -8.28
C GLU A 246 -0.55 -20.83 -7.62
N VAL A 247 -0.26 -22.02 -7.08
CA VAL A 247 -1.20 -22.82 -6.28
C VAL A 247 -1.56 -22.11 -4.99
N ASP A 248 -0.57 -21.46 -4.38
CA ASP A 248 -0.69 -20.58 -3.21
C ASP A 248 0.00 -19.24 -3.49
N ILE A 249 -0.49 -18.19 -2.82
CA ILE A 249 0.13 -16.87 -2.90
C ILE A 249 1.31 -16.82 -1.93
N LYS A 250 2.52 -16.73 -2.47
CA LYS A 250 3.76 -16.62 -1.71
C LYS A 250 4.30 -15.20 -1.80
N ILE A 251 4.41 -14.53 -0.64
CA ILE A 251 4.97 -13.17 -0.55
C ILE A 251 6.45 -13.26 -0.17
N ASN A 252 7.27 -12.53 -0.90
CA ASN A 252 8.69 -12.35 -0.57
C ASN A 252 8.84 -11.15 0.38
N TRP A 253 8.63 -11.40 1.67
CA TRP A 253 8.61 -10.34 2.69
C TRP A 253 9.94 -9.62 2.85
N ASP A 254 11.07 -10.26 2.56
CA ASP A 254 12.40 -9.65 2.64
C ASP A 254 12.62 -8.60 1.56
N THR A 255 11.87 -8.71 0.46
CA THR A 255 11.93 -7.75 -0.65
C THR A 255 10.95 -6.59 -0.47
N VAL A 256 9.88 -6.76 0.32
CA VAL A 256 8.87 -5.72 0.53
C VAL A 256 9.49 -4.48 1.16
N TRP A 257 9.35 -3.33 0.47
CA TRP A 257 9.83 -2.04 0.94
C TRP A 257 8.90 -1.48 2.02
N ARG A 258 9.48 -1.04 3.12
CA ARG A 258 8.77 -0.35 4.18
C ARG A 258 9.43 0.98 4.43
N ALA A 259 8.70 2.05 4.14
CA ALA A 259 9.16 3.38 4.51
C ALA A 259 9.19 3.51 6.03
N ASN A 260 10.14 4.28 6.56
CA ASN A 260 10.07 4.72 7.95
C ASN A 260 8.82 5.59 8.11
N THR A 261 7.78 5.08 8.75
CA THR A 261 6.49 5.75 8.86
C THR A 261 6.40 6.47 10.19
N THR A 262 6.90 7.69 10.23
CA THR A 262 6.73 8.60 11.37
C THR A 262 5.65 9.66 11.11
N SER A 263 5.01 9.60 9.94
CA SER A 263 4.01 10.57 9.48
C SER A 263 2.80 9.88 8.86
N ARG A 264 1.67 10.60 8.85
CA ARG A 264 0.42 10.15 8.24
C ARG A 264 0.56 10.02 6.72
N PHE A 265 -0.18 9.08 6.12
CA PHE A 265 -0.32 8.97 4.66
C PHE A 265 -0.83 10.27 4.06
N ARG A 266 -0.20 10.69 2.98
CA ARG A 266 -0.64 11.81 2.16
C ARG A 266 -0.27 11.61 0.71
N VAL A 267 -0.94 12.32 -0.18
CA VAL A 267 -0.65 12.29 -1.62
C VAL A 267 -0.09 13.63 -2.08
N SER A 268 1.15 13.62 -2.54
CA SER A 268 1.79 14.77 -3.18
C SER A 268 1.46 14.74 -4.68
N THR A 269 0.55 15.59 -5.11
CA THR A 269 0.06 15.60 -6.50
C THR A 269 0.89 16.40 -7.49
N PRO A 270 1.70 17.41 -7.09
CA PRO A 270 2.50 18.17 -8.05
C PRO A 270 3.55 17.31 -8.75
N MET A 271 3.56 17.37 -10.08
CA MET A 271 4.55 16.73 -10.93
C MET A 271 5.04 17.76 -11.95
N ASN A 272 6.36 17.90 -12.09
CA ASN A 272 6.94 18.82 -13.08
C ASN A 272 6.78 18.22 -14.49
N ARG A 273 6.18 18.98 -15.42
CA ARG A 273 5.92 18.55 -16.79
C ARG A 273 7.08 18.86 -17.75
N ASN A 274 8.02 19.70 -17.32
CA ASN A 274 9.20 20.10 -18.11
C ASN A 274 10.31 19.06 -17.98
N VAL A 275 9.95 17.79 -18.09
CA VAL A 275 10.86 16.65 -18.04
C VAL A 275 10.77 15.83 -19.33
N GLY A 276 11.88 15.20 -19.71
CA GLY A 276 11.92 14.42 -20.93
C GLY A 276 12.85 13.23 -20.85
N LEU A 277 12.76 12.35 -21.84
CA LEU A 277 13.60 11.18 -21.99
C LEU A 277 14.35 11.28 -23.32
N LEU A 278 15.68 11.26 -23.26
CA LEU A 278 16.57 11.31 -24.42
C LEU A 278 17.40 10.04 -24.51
N ARG A 279 17.19 9.26 -25.54
CA ARG A 279 17.98 8.05 -25.82
C ARG A 279 19.13 8.36 -26.75
N LEU A 280 20.37 8.08 -26.33
CA LEU A 280 21.54 8.22 -27.18
C LEU A 280 21.59 7.10 -28.23
N PHE A 281 22.06 7.42 -29.41
CA PHE A 281 22.32 6.47 -30.50
C PHE A 281 23.56 6.89 -31.28
N PRO A 282 24.27 5.96 -31.95
CA PRO A 282 25.40 6.28 -32.81
C PRO A 282 24.99 7.25 -33.92
N GLY A 283 25.68 8.40 -34.00
CA GLY A 283 25.37 9.43 -35.01
C GLY A 283 24.45 10.55 -34.51
N ILE A 284 23.98 10.54 -33.27
CA ILE A 284 23.26 11.69 -32.68
C ILE A 284 24.11 12.96 -32.78
N THR A 285 23.50 14.09 -33.20
CA THR A 285 24.22 15.36 -33.36
C THR A 285 24.10 16.25 -32.13
N ALA A 286 25.12 17.08 -31.89
CA ALA A 286 25.07 18.07 -30.82
C ALA A 286 23.90 19.04 -30.98
N VAL A 287 23.52 19.37 -32.24
CA VAL A 287 22.36 20.22 -32.54
C VAL A 287 21.05 19.57 -32.07
N THR A 288 20.87 18.27 -32.27
CA THR A 288 19.69 17.52 -31.77
C THR A 288 19.63 17.56 -30.26
N VAL A 289 20.76 17.27 -29.59
CA VAL A 289 20.86 17.31 -28.12
C VAL A 289 20.58 18.71 -27.60
N LYS A 290 21.20 19.72 -28.17
CA LYS A 290 20.98 21.13 -27.82
C LYS A 290 19.51 21.53 -27.92
N SER A 291 18.84 21.19 -29.05
CA SER A 291 17.44 21.51 -29.27
C SER A 291 16.54 20.86 -28.22
N PHE A 292 16.84 19.62 -27.83
CA PHE A 292 16.08 18.92 -26.81
C PHE A 292 16.29 19.50 -25.40
N LEU A 293 17.49 20.02 -25.11
CA LEU A 293 17.86 20.58 -23.81
C LEU A 293 17.45 22.06 -23.61
N GLN A 294 16.81 22.69 -24.60
CA GLN A 294 16.37 24.11 -24.49
C GLN A 294 15.16 24.26 -23.55
N ALA A 295 14.97 25.50 -23.06
CA ALA A 295 13.77 25.85 -22.32
C ALA A 295 12.50 25.47 -23.08
N PRO A 296 11.44 24.95 -22.42
CA PRO A 296 11.22 24.96 -20.97
C PRO A 296 11.76 23.74 -20.22
N MET A 297 12.68 22.94 -20.79
CA MET A 297 13.18 21.71 -20.19
C MET A 297 13.95 21.99 -18.87
N GLU A 298 13.54 21.35 -17.79
CA GLU A 298 14.12 21.45 -16.45
C GLU A 298 14.79 20.15 -16.00
N GLY A 299 14.36 19.01 -16.57
CA GLY A 299 14.93 17.72 -16.22
C GLY A 299 14.92 16.70 -17.34
N ILE A 300 15.94 15.86 -17.41
CA ILE A 300 16.07 14.82 -18.44
C ILE A 300 16.55 13.51 -17.86
N VAL A 301 15.91 12.43 -18.29
CA VAL A 301 16.47 11.08 -18.20
C VAL A 301 17.25 10.82 -19.48
N LEU A 302 18.55 10.62 -19.35
CA LEU A 302 19.43 10.29 -20.45
C LEU A 302 19.67 8.78 -20.49
N GLU A 303 19.15 8.11 -21.50
CA GLU A 303 19.41 6.68 -21.71
C GLU A 303 20.73 6.50 -22.48
N THR A 304 21.72 5.95 -21.78
CA THR A 304 23.09 5.76 -22.25
C THR A 304 23.41 4.29 -22.50
N TYR A 305 24.60 3.98 -23.02
CA TYR A 305 24.99 2.64 -23.40
C TYR A 305 25.49 1.81 -22.19
N GLY A 306 25.22 0.51 -22.21
CA GLY A 306 25.79 -0.45 -21.26
C GLY A 306 25.64 0.00 -19.81
N SER A 307 26.73 0.15 -19.09
CA SER A 307 26.76 0.54 -17.68
C SER A 307 26.75 2.07 -17.44
N GLY A 308 26.16 2.83 -18.33
CA GLY A 308 26.06 4.29 -18.18
C GLY A 308 27.05 5.06 -19.06
N ASN A 309 27.54 4.47 -20.16
CA ASN A 309 28.56 5.03 -21.00
C ASN A 309 27.99 5.91 -22.12
N ALA A 310 28.73 6.94 -22.50
CA ALA A 310 28.49 7.76 -23.67
C ALA A 310 29.81 8.03 -24.42
N PRO A 311 29.78 8.51 -25.68
CA PRO A 311 31.00 8.84 -26.41
C PRO A 311 31.80 9.95 -25.70
N ASP A 312 32.97 9.60 -25.18
CA ASP A 312 33.91 10.52 -24.51
C ASP A 312 34.79 11.32 -25.51
N ASN A 313 34.85 10.86 -26.74
CA ASN A 313 35.53 11.51 -27.86
C ASN A 313 34.66 12.58 -28.56
N ARG A 314 33.43 12.80 -28.10
CA ARG A 314 32.47 13.78 -28.62
C ARG A 314 32.40 14.98 -27.67
N ALA A 315 33.46 15.83 -27.71
CA ALA A 315 33.55 17.04 -26.90
C ALA A 315 32.35 17.99 -27.12
N ASP A 316 31.84 18.03 -28.35
CA ASP A 316 30.65 18.79 -28.73
C ASP A 316 29.38 18.36 -27.97
N LEU A 317 29.17 17.04 -27.77
CA LEU A 317 28.05 16.52 -26.97
C LEU A 317 28.23 16.80 -25.48
N LEU A 318 29.41 16.53 -24.95
CA LEU A 318 29.72 16.75 -23.53
C LEU A 318 29.61 18.23 -23.16
N GLU A 319 29.96 19.14 -24.05
CA GLU A 319 29.77 20.59 -23.86
C GLU A 319 28.29 20.96 -23.78
N GLU A 320 27.42 20.43 -24.64
CA GLU A 320 25.96 20.71 -24.55
C GLU A 320 25.35 20.15 -23.25
N PHE A 321 25.80 19.00 -22.75
CA PHE A 321 25.37 18.50 -21.44
C PHE A 321 25.84 19.41 -20.30
N ARG A 322 27.10 19.84 -20.30
CA ARG A 322 27.64 20.77 -19.31
C ARG A 322 26.88 22.10 -19.32
N ASN A 323 26.69 22.69 -20.49
CA ASN A 323 25.90 23.92 -20.67
C ASN A 323 24.49 23.79 -20.13
N ALA A 324 23.84 22.64 -20.30
CA ALA A 324 22.49 22.41 -19.78
C ALA A 324 22.50 22.28 -18.24
N THR A 325 23.44 21.56 -17.65
CA THR A 325 23.55 21.46 -16.17
C THR A 325 23.92 22.78 -15.51
N GLU A 326 24.74 23.59 -16.15
CA GLU A 326 25.07 24.97 -15.69
C GLU A 326 23.85 25.88 -15.74
N ARG A 327 22.99 25.75 -16.75
CA ARG A 327 21.69 26.45 -16.81
C ARG A 327 20.67 25.98 -15.78
N GLY A 328 20.93 24.91 -15.07
CA GLY A 328 20.05 24.39 -14.02
C GLY A 328 19.26 23.14 -14.39
N VAL A 329 19.38 22.62 -15.60
CA VAL A 329 18.74 21.35 -15.99
C VAL A 329 19.35 20.20 -15.19
N ILE A 330 18.52 19.37 -14.56
CA ILE A 330 18.97 18.18 -13.86
C ILE A 330 18.84 16.96 -14.78
N MET A 331 19.96 16.26 -14.97
CA MET A 331 19.99 15.08 -15.84
C MET A 331 20.29 13.82 -15.05
N VAL A 332 19.48 12.77 -15.26
CA VAL A 332 19.63 11.46 -14.63
C VAL A 332 20.09 10.46 -15.69
N ASN A 333 21.23 9.83 -15.45
CA ASN A 333 21.81 8.86 -16.37
C ASN A 333 21.24 7.46 -16.10
N CYS A 334 20.49 6.89 -17.04
CA CYS A 334 19.96 5.53 -17.01
C CYS A 334 20.56 4.67 -18.13
N THR A 335 20.61 3.35 -17.94
CA THR A 335 21.05 2.43 -18.99
C THR A 335 19.94 2.12 -19.99
N GLN A 336 20.29 1.95 -21.26
CA GLN A 336 19.39 1.41 -22.28
C GLN A 336 19.16 -0.11 -22.13
N CYS A 337 19.96 -0.79 -21.32
CA CYS A 337 19.81 -2.20 -21.08
C CYS A 337 18.66 -2.46 -20.10
N LEU A 338 17.86 -3.49 -20.36
CA LEU A 338 16.80 -3.91 -19.45
C LEU A 338 17.35 -4.33 -18.08
N ARG A 339 18.56 -4.92 -18.04
CA ARG A 339 19.24 -5.33 -16.80
C ARG A 339 20.57 -4.64 -16.66
N GLY A 340 20.90 -4.27 -15.44
CA GLY A 340 22.16 -3.65 -15.09
C GLY A 340 21.98 -2.36 -14.29
N SER A 341 23.11 -1.78 -13.96
CA SER A 341 23.18 -0.54 -13.18
C SER A 341 24.15 0.43 -13.84
N VAL A 342 23.85 1.70 -13.75
CA VAL A 342 24.77 2.77 -14.10
C VAL A 342 25.83 2.89 -13.03
N THR A 343 27.11 2.77 -13.46
CA THR A 343 28.27 2.92 -12.58
C THR A 343 29.25 3.93 -13.16
N THR A 344 29.98 4.61 -12.30
CA THR A 344 31.03 5.55 -12.69
C THR A 344 32.40 4.88 -12.80
N SER A 345 32.45 3.55 -12.81
CA SER A 345 33.69 2.77 -12.79
C SER A 345 34.50 2.86 -14.09
N TYR A 346 33.85 3.20 -15.20
CA TYR A 346 34.51 3.38 -16.50
C TYR A 346 34.85 4.85 -16.78
N ALA A 347 35.95 5.10 -17.50
CA ALA A 347 36.39 6.45 -17.89
C ALA A 347 35.29 7.21 -18.67
N THR A 348 34.58 6.52 -19.56
CA THR A 348 33.46 7.07 -20.35
C THR A 348 32.25 7.43 -19.48
N GLY A 349 31.97 6.68 -18.39
CA GLY A 349 30.94 7.01 -17.39
C GLY A 349 31.37 8.20 -16.52
N LYS A 350 32.68 8.30 -16.22
CA LYS A 350 33.22 9.44 -15.47
C LYS A 350 33.12 10.75 -16.26
N ALA A 351 33.37 10.73 -17.56
CA ALA A 351 33.25 11.90 -18.42
C ALA A 351 31.82 12.51 -18.38
N LEU A 352 30.78 11.67 -18.30
CA LEU A 352 29.39 12.13 -18.11
C LEU A 352 29.15 12.68 -16.68
N SER A 353 29.66 12.00 -15.67
CA SER A 353 29.54 12.46 -14.29
C SER A 353 30.18 13.83 -14.09
N ASP A 354 31.32 14.07 -14.76
CA ASP A 354 32.04 15.37 -14.71
C ASP A 354 31.25 16.52 -15.40
N THR A 355 30.21 16.21 -16.19
CA THR A 355 29.28 17.23 -16.71
C THR A 355 28.09 17.50 -15.77
N GLY A 356 28.05 16.89 -14.58
CA GLY A 356 27.04 17.11 -13.55
C GLY A 356 25.81 16.18 -13.64
N LEU A 357 25.88 15.07 -14.37
CA LEU A 357 24.80 14.09 -14.42
C LEU A 357 24.70 13.27 -13.13
N VAL A 358 23.46 12.99 -12.72
CA VAL A 358 23.16 12.14 -11.55
C VAL A 358 23.06 10.69 -12.03
N ALA A 359 23.70 9.76 -11.34
CA ALA A 359 23.57 8.33 -11.64
C ALA A 359 22.17 7.82 -11.28
N GLY A 360 21.49 7.21 -12.25
CA GLY A 360 20.17 6.59 -12.07
C GLY A 360 20.24 5.18 -11.47
N CYS A 361 21.44 4.66 -11.18
CA CYS A 361 21.66 3.31 -10.70
C CYS A 361 20.97 2.26 -11.59
N ASP A 362 20.12 1.42 -11.02
CA ASP A 362 19.40 0.35 -11.71
C ASP A 362 17.91 0.66 -11.91
N MET A 363 17.52 1.95 -11.85
CA MET A 363 16.15 2.39 -12.12
C MET A 363 15.74 2.08 -13.56
N THR A 364 14.45 1.76 -13.73
CA THR A 364 13.85 1.78 -15.08
C THR A 364 13.71 3.22 -15.56
N PRO A 365 13.70 3.48 -16.88
CA PRO A 365 13.50 4.83 -17.42
C PRO A 365 12.19 5.46 -16.94
N GLU A 366 11.12 4.66 -16.80
CA GLU A 366 9.82 5.09 -16.29
C GLU A 366 9.93 5.59 -14.85
N ALA A 367 10.60 4.82 -13.99
CA ALA A 367 10.82 5.21 -12.59
C ALA A 367 11.70 6.46 -12.48
N ALA A 368 12.78 6.53 -13.24
CA ALA A 368 13.67 7.67 -13.25
C ALA A 368 12.96 8.95 -13.70
N LEU A 369 12.13 8.87 -14.76
CA LEU A 369 11.35 10.00 -15.24
C LEU A 369 10.33 10.48 -14.22
N CYS A 370 9.58 9.57 -13.62
CA CYS A 370 8.60 9.90 -12.57
C CYS A 370 9.26 10.46 -11.32
N LYS A 371 10.40 9.89 -10.88
CA LYS A 371 11.18 10.42 -9.75
C LYS A 371 11.69 11.82 -10.01
N LEU A 372 12.24 12.06 -11.20
CA LEU A 372 12.73 13.37 -11.63
C LEU A 372 11.61 14.40 -11.64
N SER A 373 10.46 14.07 -12.23
CA SER A 373 9.26 14.90 -12.27
C SER A 373 8.76 15.26 -10.87
N TYR A 374 8.69 14.27 -9.96
CA TYR A 374 8.30 14.45 -8.56
C TYR A 374 9.28 15.36 -7.80
N VAL A 375 10.58 15.10 -7.92
CA VAL A 375 11.60 15.88 -7.19
C VAL A 375 11.68 17.32 -7.71
N LEU A 376 11.56 17.54 -9.03
CA LEU A 376 11.58 18.89 -9.61
C LEU A 376 10.36 19.71 -9.20
N ALA A 377 9.22 19.09 -8.95
CA ALA A 377 8.02 19.77 -8.48
C ALA A 377 8.15 20.31 -7.03
N ARG A 378 9.15 19.86 -6.26
CA ARG A 378 9.42 20.33 -4.88
C ARG A 378 10.05 21.73 -4.91
N THR A 379 9.23 22.77 -4.76
CA THR A 379 9.67 24.17 -4.74
C THR A 379 10.38 24.57 -3.46
N ASP A 380 10.21 23.80 -2.40
CA ASP A 380 10.83 23.96 -1.07
C ASP A 380 12.30 23.51 -1.02
N LEU A 381 12.82 22.85 -2.07
CA LEU A 381 14.17 22.27 -2.09
C LEU A 381 15.12 23.07 -2.99
N SER A 382 16.36 23.26 -2.52
CA SER A 382 17.45 23.76 -3.35
C SER A 382 17.85 22.75 -4.44
N LYS A 383 18.61 23.20 -5.46
CA LYS A 383 19.12 22.33 -6.52
C LYS A 383 19.96 21.17 -5.96
N GLU A 384 20.82 21.45 -5.00
CA GLU A 384 21.70 20.46 -4.35
C GLU A 384 20.87 19.44 -3.57
N ALA A 385 19.82 19.88 -2.86
CA ALA A 385 18.91 19.01 -2.14
C ALA A 385 18.12 18.11 -3.10
N LYS A 386 17.69 18.62 -4.27
CA LYS A 386 17.04 17.84 -5.34
C LYS A 386 17.97 16.77 -5.90
N ILE A 387 19.23 17.11 -6.20
CA ILE A 387 20.24 16.16 -6.68
C ILE A 387 20.50 15.09 -5.63
N LYS A 388 20.63 15.44 -4.36
CA LYS A 388 20.79 14.50 -3.26
C LYS A 388 19.58 13.55 -3.16
N MET A 389 18.37 14.08 -3.26
CA MET A 389 17.13 13.28 -3.23
C MET A 389 17.03 12.31 -4.41
N LEU A 390 17.47 12.72 -5.61
CA LEU A 390 17.53 11.84 -6.78
C LEU A 390 18.52 10.69 -6.62
N SER A 391 19.62 10.90 -5.90
CA SER A 391 20.65 9.90 -5.63
C SER A 391 20.27 8.93 -4.49
N GLN A 392 19.20 9.20 -3.75
CA GLN A 392 18.73 8.36 -2.65
C GLN A 392 17.62 7.41 -3.11
N ASN A 393 17.54 6.25 -2.47
CA ASN A 393 16.41 5.33 -2.63
C ASN A 393 15.22 5.85 -1.79
N LEU A 394 14.15 6.28 -2.44
CA LEU A 394 12.98 6.88 -1.78
C LEU A 394 11.87 5.87 -1.52
N ARG A 395 11.60 4.97 -2.49
CA ARG A 395 10.46 4.04 -2.49
C ARG A 395 10.85 2.65 -2.99
N GLY A 396 12.12 2.27 -2.86
CA GLY A 396 12.62 0.99 -3.37
C GLY A 396 12.84 0.96 -4.88
N GLU A 397 12.89 2.11 -5.54
CA GLU A 397 13.03 2.25 -6.99
C GLU A 397 14.42 1.90 -7.51
N MET A 398 15.42 1.91 -6.64
CA MET A 398 16.81 1.58 -7.00
C MET A 398 17.52 0.83 -5.86
N ILE A 399 18.56 0.07 -6.19
CA ILE A 399 19.49 -0.48 -5.22
C ILE A 399 20.54 0.61 -4.97
N ALA A 400 20.48 1.23 -3.80
CA ALA A 400 21.58 2.07 -3.32
C ALA A 400 22.65 1.14 -2.73
N ASP A 401 23.93 1.42 -2.99
CA ASP A 401 25.03 0.73 -2.32
C ASP A 401 24.86 0.90 -0.80
N LEU A 402 24.39 -0.16 -0.17
CA LEU A 402 24.36 -0.28 1.27
C LEU A 402 25.81 -0.44 1.75
N GLN A 403 26.51 0.67 1.91
CA GLN A 403 27.74 0.72 2.72
C GLN A 403 27.35 0.54 4.20
N GLY A 404 27.01 -0.66 4.57
CA GLY A 404 26.79 -1.12 5.92
C GLY A 404 26.89 -2.63 5.90
N ALA A 405 27.88 -3.17 6.55
CA ALA A 405 28.02 -4.60 6.73
C ALA A 405 26.72 -5.14 7.35
N LYS A 406 25.85 -5.76 6.54
CA LYS A 406 24.81 -6.63 7.09
C LYS A 406 25.58 -7.78 7.74
N LEU A 407 25.47 -7.89 9.07
CA LEU A 407 25.81 -9.14 9.74
C LEU A 407 25.07 -10.24 9.00
N THR A 408 25.80 -11.16 8.40
CA THR A 408 25.17 -12.29 7.73
C THR A 408 24.54 -13.16 8.81
N LEU A 409 23.43 -13.82 8.50
CA LEU A 409 22.78 -14.80 9.41
C LEU A 409 23.78 -15.79 10.01
N SER A 410 24.87 -16.10 9.26
CA SER A 410 25.98 -16.93 9.71
C SER A 410 26.80 -16.34 10.88
N ASP A 411 26.70 -15.04 11.14
CA ASP A 411 27.49 -14.39 12.20
C ASP A 411 26.77 -14.38 13.56
N SER A 412 25.45 -14.66 13.60
CA SER A 412 24.71 -14.79 14.84
C SER A 412 25.00 -16.12 15.53
N ARG A 413 25.64 -16.09 16.71
CA ARG A 413 25.90 -17.28 17.53
C ARG A 413 24.63 -18.06 17.86
N PHE A 414 23.51 -17.38 18.08
CA PHE A 414 22.22 -17.99 18.39
C PHE A 414 21.72 -18.83 17.22
N ILE A 415 21.69 -18.27 16.03
CA ILE A 415 21.27 -18.97 14.80
C ILE A 415 22.23 -20.12 14.47
N GLN A 416 23.55 -19.93 14.66
CA GLN A 416 24.53 -20.99 14.45
C GLN A 416 24.32 -22.19 15.38
N VAL A 417 23.97 -21.95 16.67
CA VAL A 417 23.70 -23.05 17.63
C VAL A 417 22.46 -23.81 17.19
N ILE A 418 21.40 -23.14 16.79
CA ILE A 418 20.17 -23.78 16.31
C ILE A 418 20.44 -24.54 15.00
N ALA A 419 21.11 -23.93 14.04
CA ALA A 419 21.46 -24.54 12.77
C ALA A 419 22.26 -25.83 12.98
N LYS A 420 23.25 -25.79 13.90
CA LYS A 420 24.05 -26.97 14.25
C LYS A 420 23.22 -28.04 14.93
N SER A 421 22.30 -27.65 15.82
CA SER A 421 21.41 -28.59 16.53
C SER A 421 20.42 -29.30 15.60
N LEU A 422 19.97 -28.61 14.55
CA LEU A 422 19.04 -29.13 13.54
C LEU A 422 19.74 -29.71 12.32
N SER A 423 21.09 -29.75 12.32
CA SER A 423 21.90 -30.21 11.16
C SER A 423 21.61 -29.47 9.85
N ILE A 424 21.29 -28.19 9.94
CA ILE A 424 21.00 -27.33 8.80
C ILE A 424 22.26 -27.07 8.02
N SER A 425 22.20 -27.28 6.69
CA SER A 425 23.36 -27.17 5.80
C SER A 425 23.20 -26.16 4.66
N CYS A 426 21.97 -25.68 4.40
CA CYS A 426 21.71 -24.73 3.34
C CYS A 426 21.18 -23.39 3.87
N LYS A 427 21.34 -22.35 3.07
CA LYS A 427 20.96 -20.98 3.43
C LYS A 427 19.43 -20.84 3.57
N GLU A 428 18.69 -21.49 2.70
CA GLU A 428 17.23 -21.46 2.65
C GLU A 428 16.61 -22.07 3.92
N GLU A 429 17.17 -23.15 4.43
CA GLU A 429 16.73 -23.76 5.70
C GLU A 429 17.05 -22.86 6.90
N LEU A 430 18.20 -22.17 6.87
CA LEU A 430 18.59 -21.23 7.92
C LEU A 430 17.66 -20.01 7.96
N GLU A 431 17.29 -19.48 6.80
CA GLU A 431 16.29 -18.40 6.67
C GLU A 431 14.91 -18.86 7.17
N ALA A 432 14.49 -20.08 6.85
CA ALA A 432 13.24 -20.64 7.34
C ALA A 432 13.20 -20.76 8.87
N VAL A 433 14.31 -21.15 9.51
CA VAL A 433 14.44 -21.18 10.97
C VAL A 433 14.38 -19.79 11.57
N ARG A 434 15.11 -18.83 11.00
CA ARG A 434 15.02 -17.43 11.40
C ARG A 434 13.56 -16.96 11.38
N ASP A 435 12.88 -17.14 10.25
CA ASP A 435 11.52 -16.62 10.02
C ASP A 435 10.48 -17.30 10.93
N ALA A 436 10.74 -18.53 11.35
CA ALA A 436 9.89 -19.23 12.31
C ALA A 436 10.06 -18.76 13.76
N LEU A 437 11.28 -18.39 14.16
CA LEU A 437 11.60 -18.09 15.56
C LEU A 437 11.55 -16.59 15.90
N THR A 438 12.00 -15.76 14.99
CA THR A 438 12.20 -14.33 15.27
C THR A 438 10.92 -13.53 15.53
N PRO A 439 9.75 -13.81 14.93
CA PRO A 439 8.53 -13.10 15.27
C PRO A 439 8.15 -13.24 16.75
N THR A 440 8.22 -14.45 17.29
CA THR A 440 7.92 -14.70 18.70
C THR A 440 8.95 -14.03 19.63
N LEU A 441 10.23 -14.06 19.26
CA LEU A 441 11.28 -13.39 20.03
C LEU A 441 11.12 -11.86 19.99
N ALA A 442 10.77 -11.28 18.84
CA ALA A 442 10.51 -9.85 18.71
C ALA A 442 9.28 -9.41 19.54
N CYS A 443 8.23 -10.24 19.57
CA CYS A 443 7.08 -10.01 20.45
C CYS A 443 7.47 -10.08 21.93
N ALA A 444 8.31 -11.05 22.33
CA ALA A 444 8.81 -11.16 23.69
C ALA A 444 9.69 -9.97 24.09
N ALA A 445 10.61 -9.54 23.23
CA ALA A 445 11.43 -8.34 23.43
C ALA A 445 10.57 -7.07 23.56
N SER A 446 9.53 -6.95 22.71
CA SER A 446 8.59 -5.82 22.78
C SER A 446 7.78 -5.81 24.08
N LYS A 447 7.45 -6.99 24.62
CA LYS A 447 6.73 -7.12 25.90
C LYS A 447 7.52 -6.59 27.08
N ILE A 448 8.82 -6.85 27.10
CA ILE A 448 9.69 -6.42 28.22
C ILE A 448 10.34 -5.05 27.97
N GLY A 449 10.12 -4.45 26.81
CA GLY A 449 10.67 -3.13 26.47
C GLY A 449 12.14 -3.15 26.04
N ASP A 450 12.68 -4.30 25.58
CA ASP A 450 14.09 -4.49 25.26
C ASP A 450 14.40 -4.06 23.81
N LEU A 451 14.90 -2.84 23.67
CA LEU A 451 15.30 -2.26 22.38
C LEU A 451 16.56 -2.90 21.79
N GLU A 452 17.50 -3.32 22.63
CA GLU A 452 18.76 -3.94 22.18
C GLU A 452 18.46 -5.30 21.53
N ALA A 453 17.57 -6.09 22.16
CA ALA A 453 17.11 -7.35 21.59
C ALA A 453 16.37 -7.16 20.26
N LEU A 454 15.51 -6.14 20.14
CA LEU A 454 14.82 -5.82 18.90
C LEU A 454 15.78 -5.40 17.78
N ASP A 455 16.80 -4.63 18.10
CA ASP A 455 17.81 -4.20 17.14
C ASP A 455 18.64 -5.41 16.66
N ALA A 456 19.07 -6.26 17.57
CA ALA A 456 19.78 -7.50 17.24
C ALA A 456 18.93 -8.44 16.35
N ILE A 457 17.63 -8.59 16.62
CA ILE A 457 16.70 -9.38 15.79
C ILE A 457 16.58 -8.78 14.38
N LYS A 458 16.52 -7.46 14.29
CA LYS A 458 16.50 -6.75 13.00
C LYS A 458 17.80 -6.92 12.22
N GLU A 459 18.96 -6.80 12.87
CA GLU A 459 20.27 -7.01 12.24
C GLU A 459 20.42 -8.43 11.66
N MET A 460 19.74 -9.43 12.25
CA MET A 460 19.64 -10.77 11.68
C MET A 460 18.80 -10.85 10.40
N GLY A 461 18.26 -9.72 9.92
CA GLY A 461 17.43 -9.65 8.73
C GLY A 461 15.95 -10.00 8.98
N SER A 462 15.49 -9.99 10.23
CA SER A 462 14.12 -10.34 10.57
C SER A 462 13.16 -9.19 10.33
N ASN A 463 11.95 -9.55 9.92
CA ASN A 463 10.87 -8.60 9.68
C ASN A 463 10.09 -8.33 10.96
N LEU A 464 10.23 -7.13 11.53
CA LEU A 464 9.54 -6.70 12.75
C LEU A 464 8.02 -6.43 12.57
N SER A 465 7.47 -6.66 11.37
CA SER A 465 6.02 -6.58 11.11
C SER A 465 5.34 -7.94 10.99
N VAL A 466 6.07 -9.04 11.17
CA VAL A 466 5.49 -10.40 11.19
C VAL A 466 4.93 -10.67 12.58
N GLY A 467 3.73 -11.25 12.63
CA GLY A 467 3.06 -11.61 13.87
C GLY A 467 3.51 -12.95 14.43
N ASP A 468 3.27 -13.14 15.74
CA ASP A 468 3.37 -14.42 16.44
C ASP A 468 2.26 -15.39 15.98
N TYR A 469 2.12 -16.53 16.69
CA TYR A 469 1.07 -17.54 16.42
C TYR A 469 -0.36 -16.94 16.46
N ASP A 470 -0.58 -15.91 17.27
CA ASP A 470 -1.87 -15.21 17.38
C ASP A 470 -1.99 -14.06 16.37
N GLY A 471 -1.04 -13.91 15.45
CA GLY A 471 -0.99 -12.81 14.50
C GLY A 471 -0.61 -11.47 15.11
N ARG A 472 -0.21 -11.42 16.38
CA ARG A 472 0.21 -10.20 17.06
C ARG A 472 1.62 -9.83 16.65
N THR A 473 1.77 -8.65 16.06
CA THR A 473 3.09 -8.12 15.74
C THR A 473 3.78 -7.54 16.99
N PRO A 474 5.10 -7.32 16.98
CA PRO A 474 5.81 -6.59 18.02
C PRO A 474 5.13 -5.26 18.37
N LEU A 475 4.55 -4.56 17.38
CA LEU A 475 3.84 -3.31 17.60
C LEU A 475 2.53 -3.48 18.38
N HIS A 476 1.79 -4.58 18.17
CA HIS A 476 0.62 -4.92 19.00
C HIS A 476 1.01 -5.07 20.46
N ILE A 477 2.07 -5.86 20.72
CA ILE A 477 2.55 -6.13 22.08
C ILE A 477 3.04 -4.85 22.75
N ALA A 478 3.89 -4.06 22.08
CA ALA A 478 4.40 -2.80 22.61
C ALA A 478 3.26 -1.80 22.91
N SER A 479 2.21 -1.80 22.08
CA SER A 479 1.02 -0.96 22.27
C SER A 479 0.17 -1.42 23.44
N CYS A 480 0.05 -2.75 23.63
CA CYS A 480 -0.66 -3.37 24.76
C CYS A 480 0.04 -3.08 26.10
N GLU A 481 1.37 -3.14 26.13
CA GLU A 481 2.17 -2.93 27.36
C GLU A 481 2.51 -1.42 27.59
N GLY A 482 2.19 -0.53 26.66
CA GLY A 482 2.42 0.91 26.80
C GLY A 482 3.88 1.34 26.64
N HIS A 483 4.72 0.53 26.02
CA HIS A 483 6.15 0.83 25.84
C HIS A 483 6.39 1.86 24.73
N LEU A 484 6.16 3.15 25.01
CA LEU A 484 6.25 4.24 24.05
C LEU A 484 7.57 4.27 23.25
N LYS A 485 8.73 4.04 23.90
CA LYS A 485 10.03 4.00 23.20
C LYS A 485 10.13 2.85 22.21
N VAL A 486 9.59 1.69 22.56
CA VAL A 486 9.54 0.52 21.65
C VAL A 486 8.61 0.81 20.48
N VAL A 487 7.45 1.41 20.73
CA VAL A 487 6.52 1.84 19.66
C VAL A 487 7.21 2.81 18.71
N GLN A 488 7.91 3.84 19.23
CA GLN A 488 8.68 4.79 18.42
C GLN A 488 9.75 4.08 17.57
N TYR A 489 10.49 3.17 18.17
CA TYR A 489 11.52 2.39 17.48
C TYR A 489 10.90 1.56 16.37
N LEU A 490 9.87 0.76 16.65
CA LEU A 490 9.22 -0.11 15.66
C LEU A 490 8.66 0.70 14.47
N LEU A 491 8.03 1.83 14.73
CA LEU A 491 7.54 2.73 13.69
C LEU A 491 8.69 3.29 12.84
N SER A 492 9.80 3.68 13.46
CA SER A 492 11.00 4.13 12.72
C SER A 492 11.62 3.03 11.86
N GLN A 493 11.38 1.76 12.21
CA GLN A 493 11.79 0.60 11.44
C GLN A 493 10.75 0.13 10.41
N GLY A 494 9.68 0.90 10.19
CA GLY A 494 8.65 0.62 9.20
C GLY A 494 7.64 -0.44 9.63
N ALA A 495 7.42 -0.62 10.94
CA ALA A 495 6.35 -1.50 11.42
C ALA A 495 4.98 -0.98 10.95
N THR A 496 4.14 -1.88 10.44
CA THR A 496 2.81 -1.53 9.96
C THR A 496 1.84 -1.30 11.13
N VAL A 497 1.13 -0.16 11.09
CA VAL A 497 0.08 0.18 12.07
C VAL A 497 -1.27 -0.48 11.76
N TYR A 498 -1.42 -1.10 10.59
CA TYR A 498 -2.69 -1.67 10.10
C TYR A 498 -2.76 -3.20 10.20
N ALA A 499 -1.73 -3.85 10.77
CA ALA A 499 -1.79 -5.28 11.00
C ALA A 499 -2.95 -5.61 11.96
N LYS A 500 -3.66 -6.71 11.67
CA LYS A 500 -4.73 -7.23 12.53
C LYS A 500 -4.27 -8.55 13.13
N ASP A 501 -4.47 -8.72 14.42
CA ASP A 501 -4.26 -9.99 15.10
C ASP A 501 -5.38 -11.00 14.79
N ARG A 502 -5.35 -12.18 15.41
CA ARG A 502 -6.38 -13.22 15.23
C ARG A 502 -7.78 -12.79 15.66
N TYR A 503 -7.90 -11.78 16.50
CA TYR A 503 -9.19 -11.22 16.96
C TYR A 503 -9.68 -10.09 16.09
N GLY A 504 -8.86 -9.62 15.13
CA GLY A 504 -9.14 -8.50 14.27
C GLY A 504 -8.73 -7.14 14.85
N ASP A 505 -8.08 -7.13 16.02
CA ASP A 505 -7.62 -5.91 16.69
C ASP A 505 -6.34 -5.37 16.02
N THR A 506 -6.23 -4.04 15.91
CA THR A 506 -5.02 -3.33 15.49
C THR A 506 -4.17 -2.93 16.70
N PRO A 507 -2.88 -2.52 16.51
CA PRO A 507 -2.09 -1.95 17.59
C PRO A 507 -2.77 -0.74 18.26
N LEU A 508 -3.49 0.09 17.51
CA LEU A 508 -4.27 1.21 18.05
C LEU A 508 -5.38 0.73 18.97
N ARG A 509 -6.14 -0.30 18.54
CA ARG A 509 -7.21 -0.88 19.36
C ARG A 509 -6.69 -1.41 20.69
N ASN A 510 -5.51 -2.07 20.67
CA ASN A 510 -4.86 -2.53 21.88
C ASN A 510 -4.45 -1.37 22.79
N ALA A 511 -3.85 -0.30 22.26
CA ALA A 511 -3.48 0.88 23.04
C ALA A 511 -4.70 1.55 23.71
N VAL A 512 -5.84 1.61 23.01
CA VAL A 512 -7.11 2.13 23.56
C VAL A 512 -7.62 1.22 24.68
N ARG A 513 -7.68 -0.10 24.46
CA ARG A 513 -8.17 -1.08 25.44
C ARG A 513 -7.36 -1.06 26.74
N PHE A 514 -6.05 -0.88 26.65
CA PHE A 514 -5.14 -0.83 27.79
C PHE A 514 -4.81 0.59 28.28
N ARG A 515 -5.47 1.61 27.72
CA ARG A 515 -5.43 3.02 28.17
C ARG A 515 -4.05 3.69 28.10
N HIS A 516 -3.28 3.38 27.08
CA HIS A 516 -1.97 3.99 26.89
C HIS A 516 -2.04 5.26 26.05
N LYS A 517 -2.46 6.38 26.67
CA LYS A 517 -2.74 7.68 26.04
C LYS A 517 -1.64 8.14 25.09
N GLU A 518 -0.38 8.13 25.50
CA GLU A 518 0.73 8.59 24.68
C GLU A 518 1.02 7.67 23.49
N VAL A 519 0.77 6.37 23.64
CA VAL A 519 0.86 5.40 22.53
C VAL A 519 -0.28 5.65 21.53
N VAL A 520 -1.50 5.91 21.99
CA VAL A 520 -2.65 6.26 21.13
C VAL A 520 -2.33 7.52 20.32
N LYS A 521 -1.86 8.60 20.96
CA LYS A 521 -1.46 9.85 20.28
C LYS A 521 -0.40 9.58 19.22
N LEU A 522 0.64 8.81 19.56
CA LEU A 522 1.73 8.49 18.64
C LEU A 522 1.23 7.68 17.43
N LEU A 523 0.43 6.64 17.66
CA LEU A 523 -0.15 5.81 16.60
C LEU A 523 -1.06 6.64 15.69
N ARG A 524 -1.89 7.53 16.24
CA ARG A 524 -2.73 8.46 15.46
C ARG A 524 -1.89 9.40 14.59
N LYS A 525 -0.80 9.94 15.15
CA LYS A 525 0.14 10.79 14.40
C LYS A 525 0.74 10.07 13.19
N THR A 526 0.95 8.76 13.28
CA THR A 526 1.45 7.93 12.18
C THR A 526 0.35 7.41 11.25
N GLY A 527 -0.90 7.85 11.44
CA GLY A 527 -2.03 7.54 10.58
C GLY A 527 -2.81 6.29 10.97
N ALA A 528 -2.53 5.66 12.11
CA ALA A 528 -3.34 4.57 12.60
C ALA A 528 -4.80 5.04 12.84
N HIS A 529 -5.76 4.23 12.44
CA HIS A 529 -7.19 4.47 12.62
C HIS A 529 -7.90 3.14 12.85
N PHE A 530 -9.07 3.20 13.45
CA PHE A 530 -9.88 2.01 13.61
C PHE A 530 -10.29 1.42 12.26
N SER A 531 -10.21 0.13 12.15
CA SER A 531 -10.80 -0.58 11.03
C SER A 531 -12.32 -0.66 11.20
N ARG A 532 -13.03 -0.94 10.12
CA ARG A 532 -14.48 -1.09 10.17
C ARG A 532 -14.93 -2.16 11.17
N ASP A 533 -14.26 -3.32 11.16
CA ASP A 533 -14.60 -4.44 12.06
C ASP A 533 -14.48 -4.03 13.54
N GLU A 534 -13.50 -3.16 13.85
CA GLU A 534 -13.31 -2.62 15.21
C GLU A 534 -14.39 -1.61 15.60
N LEU A 535 -15.05 -0.98 14.63
CA LEU A 535 -16.13 -0.04 14.85
C LEU A 535 -17.52 -0.69 14.93
N GLU A 536 -17.70 -1.93 14.46
CA GLU A 536 -19.00 -2.62 14.49
C GLU A 536 -19.55 -2.80 15.90
N ASP A 537 -18.71 -3.11 16.88
CA ASP A 537 -19.10 -3.26 18.30
C ASP A 537 -18.84 -2.01 19.14
N ALA A 538 -18.33 -0.93 18.54
CA ALA A 538 -17.89 0.27 19.25
C ALA A 538 -19.02 0.91 20.07
N GLY A 539 -20.21 1.03 19.49
CA GLY A 539 -21.36 1.64 20.15
C GLY A 539 -21.74 0.95 21.46
N SER A 540 -21.73 -0.39 21.49
CA SER A 540 -22.03 -1.15 22.72
C SER A 540 -20.97 -0.95 23.81
N GLU A 541 -19.70 -0.87 23.42
CA GLU A 541 -18.60 -0.59 24.35
C GLU A 541 -18.69 0.85 24.88
N LEU A 542 -18.92 1.84 24.00
CA LEU A 542 -19.09 3.24 24.37
C LEU A 542 -20.27 3.43 25.32
N CYS A 543 -21.41 2.78 25.07
CA CYS A 543 -22.55 2.78 25.98
C CYS A 543 -22.21 2.18 27.34
N SER A 544 -21.42 1.09 27.37
CA SER A 544 -20.96 0.49 28.64
C SER A 544 -20.03 1.42 29.42
N LEU A 545 -19.10 2.11 28.73
CA LEU A 545 -18.23 3.12 29.34
C LEU A 545 -19.05 4.30 29.90
N ALA A 546 -20.04 4.76 29.16
CA ALA A 546 -20.95 5.83 29.61
C ALA A 546 -21.79 5.43 30.83
N ALA A 547 -22.28 4.19 30.85
CA ALA A 547 -23.04 3.65 31.98
C ALA A 547 -22.19 3.52 33.26
N SER A 548 -20.94 3.14 33.12
CA SER A 548 -19.99 2.96 34.24
C SER A 548 -19.26 4.24 34.67
N ALA A 549 -19.55 5.38 34.05
CA ALA A 549 -18.87 6.66 34.26
C ALA A 549 -17.35 6.62 33.98
N ASP A 550 -16.95 5.80 33.02
CA ASP A 550 -15.55 5.63 32.64
C ASP A 550 -15.11 6.68 31.61
N ILE A 551 -14.81 7.87 32.08
CA ILE A 551 -14.40 9.01 31.24
C ILE A 551 -13.08 8.74 30.57
N GLU A 552 -12.14 8.10 31.25
CA GLU A 552 -10.82 7.78 30.68
C GLU A 552 -10.97 6.85 29.47
N GLY A 553 -11.84 5.84 29.54
CA GLY A 553 -12.16 4.96 28.42
C GLY A 553 -12.78 5.75 27.24
N LEU A 554 -13.74 6.64 27.51
CA LEU A 554 -14.34 7.49 26.48
C LEU A 554 -13.30 8.45 25.85
N GLU A 555 -12.41 9.03 26.67
CA GLU A 555 -11.31 9.86 26.18
C GLU A 555 -10.37 9.08 25.25
N MET A 556 -10.02 7.84 25.61
CA MET A 556 -9.17 6.99 24.75
C MET A 556 -9.81 6.72 23.39
N TRP A 557 -11.11 6.43 23.36
CA TRP A 557 -11.85 6.26 22.12
C TRP A 557 -11.87 7.54 21.28
N HIS A 558 -12.10 8.67 21.91
CA HIS A 558 -12.08 9.99 21.25
C HIS A 558 -10.70 10.29 20.65
N LEU A 559 -9.64 10.16 21.43
CA LEU A 559 -8.25 10.37 20.97
C LEU A 559 -7.86 9.43 19.82
N ALA A 560 -8.41 8.23 19.81
CA ALA A 560 -8.20 7.27 18.73
C ALA A 560 -9.04 7.59 17.48
N GLY A 561 -9.90 8.60 17.50
CA GLY A 561 -10.76 8.99 16.39
C GLY A 561 -12.05 8.19 16.30
N GLY A 562 -12.52 7.59 17.39
CA GLY A 562 -13.82 6.96 17.48
C GLY A 562 -14.94 8.00 17.60
N ASP A 563 -16.06 7.74 16.92
CA ASP A 563 -17.26 8.56 17.02
C ASP A 563 -18.04 8.18 18.28
N LEU A 564 -18.07 9.10 19.26
CA LEU A 564 -18.73 8.88 20.55
C LEU A 564 -20.26 8.93 20.46
N ASP A 565 -20.84 9.28 19.32
CA ASP A 565 -22.29 9.25 19.09
C ASP A 565 -22.77 7.93 18.48
N THR A 566 -21.85 6.96 18.25
CA THR A 566 -22.18 5.64 17.70
C THR A 566 -23.15 4.89 18.62
N PRO A 567 -24.35 4.49 18.13
CA PRO A 567 -25.35 3.80 18.95
C PRO A 567 -24.95 2.37 19.26
N GLY A 568 -25.35 1.88 20.43
CA GLY A 568 -25.22 0.48 20.84
C GLY A 568 -26.17 -0.46 20.06
N TYR A 569 -26.13 -1.74 20.39
CA TYR A 569 -26.96 -2.78 19.75
C TYR A 569 -28.47 -2.56 19.92
N ASP A 570 -28.88 -1.81 20.93
CA ASP A 570 -30.27 -1.44 21.26
C ASP A 570 -30.68 -0.11 20.63
N GLY A 571 -29.81 0.54 19.87
CA GLY A 571 -30.03 1.82 19.22
C GLY A 571 -29.84 3.04 20.12
N GLN A 572 -29.49 2.87 21.42
CA GLN A 572 -29.20 3.99 22.32
C GLN A 572 -27.79 4.51 22.11
N THR A 573 -27.64 5.83 22.14
CA THR A 573 -26.32 6.48 22.11
C THR A 573 -25.69 6.53 23.51
N PRO A 574 -24.35 6.63 23.62
CA PRO A 574 -23.67 6.83 24.91
C PRO A 574 -24.22 8.01 25.71
N MET A 575 -24.63 9.10 25.03
CA MET A 575 -25.29 10.27 25.65
C MET A 575 -26.64 9.91 26.28
N GLU A 576 -27.47 9.12 25.57
CA GLU A 576 -28.79 8.70 26.09
C GLU A 576 -28.62 7.76 27.28
N VAL A 577 -27.67 6.85 27.23
CA VAL A 577 -27.31 5.94 28.33
C VAL A 577 -26.84 6.75 29.56
N ALA A 578 -25.92 7.72 29.37
CA ALA A 578 -25.41 8.57 30.44
C ALA A 578 -26.54 9.35 31.12
N LYS A 579 -27.51 9.90 30.35
CA LYS A 579 -28.71 10.58 30.87
C LYS A 579 -29.61 9.63 31.63
N ALA A 580 -29.84 8.43 31.15
CA ALA A 580 -30.68 7.42 31.79
C ALA A 580 -30.14 6.97 33.15
N VAL A 581 -28.81 6.87 33.28
CA VAL A 581 -28.12 6.51 34.52
C VAL A 581 -27.89 7.71 35.45
N GLY A 582 -27.99 8.94 34.93
CA GLY A 582 -27.76 10.17 35.68
C GLY A 582 -26.28 10.53 35.89
N ASN A 583 -25.39 10.11 34.98
CA ASN A 583 -23.97 10.40 35.06
C ASN A 583 -23.63 11.78 34.48
N GLU A 584 -23.84 12.86 35.28
CA GLU A 584 -23.67 14.25 34.84
C GLU A 584 -22.25 14.51 34.30
N VAL A 585 -21.20 13.93 34.89
CA VAL A 585 -19.82 14.15 34.47
C VAL A 585 -19.58 13.61 33.05
N VAL A 586 -20.16 12.45 32.70
CA VAL A 586 -20.09 11.89 31.35
C VAL A 586 -20.91 12.74 30.37
N ILE A 587 -22.08 13.24 30.79
CA ILE A 587 -22.93 14.13 29.98
C ILE A 587 -22.15 15.40 29.63
N ASP A 588 -21.50 16.02 30.63
CA ASP A 588 -20.70 17.23 30.42
C ASP A 588 -19.52 16.95 29.48
N PHE A 589 -18.81 15.82 29.66
CA PHE A 589 -17.70 15.40 28.77
C PHE A 589 -18.18 15.20 27.32
N LEU A 590 -19.24 14.44 27.09
CA LEU A 590 -19.80 14.20 25.76
C LEU A 590 -20.30 15.50 25.10
N HIS A 591 -20.89 16.42 25.85
CA HIS A 591 -21.28 17.75 25.36
C HIS A 591 -20.05 18.57 24.94
N GLN A 592 -18.97 18.58 25.72
CA GLN A 592 -17.73 19.25 25.34
C GLN A 592 -17.19 18.71 24.03
N VAL A 593 -17.08 17.39 23.90
CA VAL A 593 -16.59 16.74 22.67
C VAL A 593 -17.47 17.09 21.47
N SER A 594 -18.80 17.04 21.59
CA SER A 594 -19.72 17.37 20.49
C SER A 594 -19.59 18.82 20.02
N GLN A 595 -19.33 19.77 20.93
CA GLN A 595 -19.13 21.18 20.57
C GLN A 595 -17.81 21.40 19.76
N TYR A 596 -16.78 20.60 20.01
CA TYR A 596 -15.52 20.67 19.25
C TYR A 596 -15.63 20.04 17.87
N HIS A 597 -16.47 19.02 17.66
CA HIS A 597 -16.73 18.43 16.33
C HIS A 597 -17.44 19.39 15.36
N ALA A 598 -18.07 20.45 15.84
CA ALA A 598 -18.65 21.50 15.00
C ALA A 598 -17.60 22.40 14.33
N GLN A 599 -16.33 22.33 14.71
CA GLN A 599 -15.21 22.97 14.02
C GLN A 599 -14.43 21.89 13.26
N PRO A 600 -14.10 22.10 11.96
CA PRO A 600 -13.30 21.14 11.23
C PRO A 600 -11.94 20.95 11.91
N LEU A 601 -11.68 19.75 12.41
CA LEU A 601 -10.47 19.33 13.14
C LEU A 601 -9.18 19.42 12.33
N PHE A 602 -9.23 19.85 11.07
CA PHE A 602 -8.09 19.96 10.18
C PHE A 602 -8.15 21.27 9.40
N LYS A 603 -7.58 22.33 9.95
CA LYS A 603 -6.94 23.36 9.15
C LYS A 603 -5.54 22.83 8.78
N ASP A 604 -5.19 23.00 7.50
CA ASP A 604 -3.87 22.71 6.94
C ASP A 604 -2.78 23.61 7.58
N ASP A 605 -2.45 23.36 8.84
CA ASP A 605 -1.31 24.00 9.50
C ASP A 605 -0.32 22.91 9.92
N ALA A 606 0.70 22.77 9.11
CA ALA A 606 1.73 21.72 9.19
C ALA A 606 2.71 21.89 10.39
N GLU A 607 2.50 22.79 11.34
CA GLU A 607 3.49 23.09 12.38
C GLU A 607 2.99 23.17 13.84
N ASN A 608 1.66 23.13 14.14
CA ASN A 608 1.21 23.17 15.53
C ASN A 608 -0.07 22.34 15.73
N GLU A 609 0.07 21.03 15.84
CA GLU A 609 -0.97 20.20 16.45
C GLU A 609 -0.76 20.15 17.97
N GLU A 610 -1.23 21.16 18.70
CA GLU A 610 -1.47 21.03 20.13
C GLU A 610 -2.75 20.20 20.32
N TYR A 611 -2.59 18.97 20.80
CA TYR A 611 -3.71 18.21 21.33
C TYR A 611 -4.27 18.95 22.54
N ILE A 612 -5.53 19.35 22.47
CA ILE A 612 -6.21 20.02 23.59
C ILE A 612 -6.44 18.94 24.68
N GLU A 613 -5.72 19.08 25.79
CA GLU A 613 -5.98 18.28 26.98
C GLU A 613 -7.22 18.82 27.71
N PHE A 614 -8.22 17.96 27.83
CA PHE A 614 -9.37 18.26 28.65
C PHE A 614 -8.97 18.08 30.13
N SER A 615 -8.80 19.16 30.87
CA SER A 615 -8.67 19.08 32.31
C SER A 615 -10.07 19.03 32.94
N VAL A 616 -10.46 17.86 33.38
CA VAL A 616 -11.60 17.72 34.27
C VAL A 616 -11.17 18.25 35.64
N CYS A 617 -11.55 19.48 35.96
CA CYS A 617 -11.39 20.00 37.32
C CYS A 617 -12.32 19.23 38.26
N PRO A 618 -11.85 18.54 39.28
CA PRO A 618 -12.74 18.01 40.32
C PRO A 618 -13.33 19.21 41.03
N LYS A 619 -14.65 19.34 40.97
CA LYS A 619 -15.35 20.26 41.87
C LYS A 619 -15.13 19.77 43.30
N GLU A 620 -14.29 20.48 44.05
CA GLU A 620 -14.23 20.35 45.51
C GLU A 620 -15.64 20.54 46.06
N SER A 621 -16.11 19.51 46.73
CA SER A 621 -17.36 19.50 47.50
C SER A 621 -17.19 20.25 48.82
#